data_b88a47c38c2085441e73d28d301e6563
#
_entry.id   b88a47c38c2085441e73d28d301e6563
#
_cell.length_a   1.000
_cell.length_b   1.000
_cell.length_c   1.000
_cell.angle_alpha   90.00
_cell.angle_beta   90.00
_cell.angle_gamma   90.00
#
_symmetry.space_group_name_H-M   'P 1'
#
loop_
_entity.id
_entity.type
_entity.pdbx_description
1 polymer ?
#
loop_
_entity_poly.entity_id
_entity_poly.type
_entity_poly.pdbx_seq_one_letter_code
_entity_poly.pdbx_strand_id
1 'polypeptide(L)'
;MLKGKKIVLGITGSIAAYKACLIIRGLIKRGAEVQVVITPSGKEFITPITLSALTHKPVISEFFSQRDGTWNSHVDLGLWADAMVIAPCTASTLGKMAHGVADNMLITTYLSMKAPVFIAPAMDLDMYAHPSTQQNMRTLASYGNRFIEPASGFLASGLEGKGRMEEPEVIARRVSEFFDQNDSNSPLKGKSVVITAGPTYEKIDPVRFIGNYSSGKMGFAIAEECRRRGADVTLVAGPVSLKCSDAINRVDVESCREMYDAATEAFRTADVAILAAAVADYRPAVQAEQKIKRSEGDMQISLSPNPDIAATLGQMKTAQQTIVAFALETNDEQANAERKLHKKNADFIVLNSLRNEGTCFRTDDNQIEIISRTDKKQYPKCSKAETAQYIVDEIEATVSRK
;
A
#
# COMPACT_ATOMS: atom_id res chain seq x y z
N MET A 1 15.63 2.99 6.51
CA MET A 1 15.98 2.39 5.19
C MET A 1 14.76 2.42 4.27
N LEU A 2 14.95 2.47 2.92
CA LEU A 2 13.83 2.55 1.96
C LEU A 2 13.41 1.18 1.41
N LYS A 3 13.71 0.10 2.11
CA LYS A 3 13.41 -1.27 1.63
C LYS A 3 11.91 -1.42 1.31
N GLY A 4 11.60 -1.72 0.05
CA GLY A 4 10.24 -1.90 -0.46
C GLY A 4 9.42 -0.61 -0.60
N LYS A 5 10.00 0.58 -0.36
CA LYS A 5 9.31 1.86 -0.59
C LYS A 5 9.31 2.21 -2.07
N LYS A 6 8.21 2.68 -2.57
CA LYS A 6 7.94 3.04 -3.96
C LYS A 6 8.04 4.55 -4.13
N ILE A 7 9.00 5.03 -4.91
CA ILE A 7 9.30 6.46 -5.06
C ILE A 7 9.03 6.90 -6.50
N VAL A 8 8.17 7.89 -6.68
CA VAL A 8 8.07 8.63 -7.95
C VAL A 8 9.13 9.72 -7.96
N LEU A 9 10.08 9.68 -8.90
CA LEU A 9 11.07 10.73 -9.11
C LEU A 9 10.65 11.61 -10.27
N GLY A 10 10.28 12.85 -9.97
CA GLY A 10 9.98 13.90 -10.94
C GLY A 10 11.23 14.67 -11.34
N ILE A 11 11.49 14.78 -12.66
CA ILE A 11 12.67 15.48 -13.20
C ILE A 11 12.21 16.63 -14.09
N THR A 12 12.69 17.84 -13.83
CA THR A 12 12.33 19.04 -14.58
C THR A 12 13.52 19.63 -15.35
N GLY A 13 13.25 20.61 -16.25
CA GLY A 13 14.21 21.19 -17.19
C GLY A 13 15.22 22.10 -16.53
N SER A 14 16.28 21.54 -15.98
CA SER A 14 17.41 22.24 -15.37
C SER A 14 18.70 21.49 -15.69
N ILE A 15 19.81 22.22 -15.78
CA ILE A 15 21.14 21.60 -15.89
C ILE A 15 21.37 20.59 -14.75
N ALA A 16 20.81 20.82 -13.55
CA ALA A 16 20.94 19.90 -12.44
C ALA A 16 20.25 18.52 -12.67
N ALA A 17 19.52 18.34 -13.77
CA ALA A 17 18.90 17.05 -14.13
C ALA A 17 19.92 15.91 -14.30
N TYR A 18 21.19 16.20 -14.65
CA TYR A 18 22.24 15.18 -14.70
C TYR A 18 22.45 14.46 -13.36
N LYS A 19 22.19 15.14 -12.24
CA LYS A 19 22.30 14.59 -10.89
C LYS A 19 21.21 13.56 -10.59
N ALA A 20 20.11 13.49 -11.37
CA ALA A 20 19.02 12.55 -11.16
C ALA A 20 19.50 11.08 -11.21
N CYS A 21 20.49 10.77 -12.03
CA CYS A 21 21.12 9.43 -12.07
C CYS A 21 21.69 9.02 -10.72
N LEU A 22 22.32 9.95 -10.00
CA LEU A 22 22.90 9.69 -8.69
C LEU A 22 21.81 9.60 -7.61
N ILE A 23 20.73 10.40 -7.74
CA ILE A 23 19.55 10.30 -6.85
C ILE A 23 18.91 8.92 -7.01
N ILE A 24 18.65 8.46 -8.24
CA ILE A 24 18.11 7.12 -8.52
C ILE A 24 18.98 6.06 -7.87
N ARG A 25 20.30 6.09 -8.09
CA ARG A 25 21.22 5.13 -7.48
C ARG A 25 21.22 5.20 -5.96
N GLY A 26 21.15 6.39 -5.37
CA GLY A 26 21.08 6.61 -3.93
C GLY A 26 19.82 6.02 -3.31
N LEU A 27 18.67 6.18 -3.97
CA LEU A 27 17.38 5.62 -3.54
C LEU A 27 17.35 4.10 -3.68
N ILE A 28 17.78 3.56 -4.82
CA ILE A 28 17.83 2.10 -5.08
C ILE A 28 18.80 1.39 -4.12
N LYS A 29 19.99 1.95 -3.85
CA LYS A 29 20.92 1.40 -2.87
C LYS A 29 20.34 1.30 -1.46
N ARG A 30 19.36 2.14 -1.12
CA ARG A 30 18.62 2.11 0.14
C ARG A 30 17.42 1.18 0.11
N GLY A 31 17.16 0.50 -1.02
CA GLY A 31 16.12 -0.49 -1.22
C GLY A 31 14.81 0.04 -1.79
N ALA A 32 14.79 1.27 -2.31
CA ALA A 32 13.60 1.83 -2.96
C ALA A 32 13.39 1.26 -4.36
N GLU A 33 12.13 1.16 -4.76
CA GLU A 33 11.69 0.99 -6.14
C GLU A 33 11.40 2.38 -6.73
N VAL A 34 12.03 2.74 -7.85
CA VAL A 34 11.94 4.10 -8.42
C VAL A 34 11.22 4.09 -9.75
N GLN A 35 10.19 4.94 -9.89
CA GLN A 35 9.53 5.26 -11.15
C GLN A 35 9.81 6.71 -11.53
N VAL A 36 10.36 6.93 -12.73
CA VAL A 36 10.69 8.28 -13.20
C VAL A 36 9.53 8.88 -13.99
N VAL A 37 9.20 10.14 -13.65
CA VAL A 37 8.32 11.02 -14.43
C VAL A 37 9.13 12.25 -14.82
N ILE A 38 9.28 12.53 -16.13
CA ILE A 38 10.10 13.63 -16.63
C ILE A 38 9.26 14.63 -17.43
N THR A 39 9.52 15.92 -17.23
CA THR A 39 8.88 16.96 -18.08
C THR A 39 9.47 16.98 -19.49
N PRO A 40 8.74 17.51 -20.49
CA PRO A 40 9.30 17.72 -21.83
C PRO A 40 10.65 18.46 -21.80
N SER A 41 10.75 19.56 -21.06
CA SER A 41 12.01 20.30 -20.90
C SER A 41 13.09 19.51 -20.17
N GLY A 42 12.74 18.55 -19.32
CA GLY A 42 13.71 17.68 -18.63
C GLY A 42 14.44 16.75 -19.60
N LYS A 43 13.77 16.31 -20.68
CA LYS A 43 14.35 15.44 -21.72
C LYS A 43 15.49 16.11 -22.49
N GLU A 44 15.51 17.45 -22.52
CA GLU A 44 16.60 18.20 -23.18
C GLU A 44 17.91 18.15 -22.40
N PHE A 45 17.86 17.87 -21.08
CA PHE A 45 19.05 17.81 -20.22
C PHE A 45 19.51 16.38 -19.91
N ILE A 46 18.59 15.40 -19.95
CA ILE A 46 18.90 14.00 -19.69
C ILE A 46 17.96 13.08 -20.46
N THR A 47 18.51 12.06 -21.10
CA THR A 47 17.72 11.18 -21.95
C THR A 47 16.92 10.15 -21.16
N PRO A 48 15.67 9.82 -21.58
CA PRO A 48 14.89 8.76 -20.96
C PRO A 48 15.60 7.40 -20.93
N ILE A 49 16.42 7.08 -21.95
CA ILE A 49 17.15 5.81 -22.03
C ILE A 49 18.15 5.65 -20.87
N THR A 50 18.84 6.74 -20.49
CA THR A 50 19.76 6.71 -19.35
C THR A 50 19.02 6.41 -18.04
N LEU A 51 17.85 7.01 -17.86
CA LEU A 51 17.05 6.87 -16.64
C LEU A 51 16.38 5.48 -16.56
N SER A 52 15.87 4.98 -17.69
CA SER A 52 15.28 3.63 -17.75
C SER A 52 16.30 2.52 -17.52
N ALA A 53 17.52 2.69 -18.02
CA ALA A 53 18.62 1.73 -17.77
C ALA A 53 18.97 1.61 -16.27
N LEU A 54 18.79 2.69 -15.49
CA LEU A 54 19.07 2.69 -14.05
C LEU A 54 17.91 2.14 -13.22
N THR A 55 16.67 2.38 -13.64
CA THR A 55 15.47 1.98 -12.90
C THR A 55 14.91 0.65 -13.35
N HIS A 56 15.33 0.14 -14.50
CA HIS A 56 14.74 -1.01 -15.21
C HIS A 56 13.25 -0.83 -15.50
N LYS A 57 12.80 0.43 -15.62
CA LYS A 57 11.41 0.80 -15.91
C LYS A 57 11.32 1.83 -17.03
N PRO A 58 10.23 1.85 -17.80
CA PRO A 58 9.95 2.92 -18.73
C PRO A 58 9.89 4.27 -18.02
N VAL A 59 10.44 5.30 -18.66
CA VAL A 59 10.33 6.69 -18.20
C VAL A 59 9.03 7.27 -18.72
N ILE A 60 8.23 7.86 -17.84
CA ILE A 60 6.94 8.45 -18.18
C ILE A 60 7.13 9.94 -18.42
N SER A 61 6.71 10.45 -19.59
CA SER A 61 6.80 11.88 -19.92
C SER A 61 5.51 12.44 -20.50
N GLU A 62 4.70 11.58 -21.12
CA GLU A 62 3.49 11.96 -21.84
C GLU A 62 2.29 11.21 -21.27
N PHE A 63 1.10 11.78 -21.43
CA PHE A 63 -0.16 11.12 -21.05
C PHE A 63 -0.43 9.89 -21.93
N PHE A 64 -0.13 9.98 -23.20
CA PHE A 64 -0.37 8.92 -24.19
C PHE A 64 0.97 8.38 -24.69
N SER A 65 1.17 7.07 -24.51
CA SER A 65 2.41 6.40 -24.97
C SER A 65 2.35 6.06 -26.44
N GLN A 66 1.17 5.76 -26.97
CA GLN A 66 0.89 5.42 -28.36
C GLN A 66 -0.47 6.03 -28.78
N ARG A 67 -0.78 6.02 -30.10
CA ARG A 67 -2.07 6.51 -30.62
C ARG A 67 -3.15 5.41 -30.68
N ASP A 68 -3.02 4.38 -29.89
CA ASP A 68 -3.89 3.20 -29.81
C ASP A 68 -4.90 3.24 -28.65
N GLY A 69 -4.96 4.37 -27.92
CA GLY A 69 -5.81 4.52 -26.75
C GLY A 69 -5.15 4.12 -25.44
N THR A 70 -3.91 3.62 -25.44
CA THR A 70 -3.14 3.39 -24.23
C THR A 70 -2.65 4.71 -23.62
N TRP A 71 -2.79 4.86 -22.33
CA TRP A 71 -2.42 6.07 -21.61
C TRP A 71 -1.69 5.75 -20.29
N ASN A 72 -0.86 6.69 -19.85
CA ASN A 72 -0.19 6.62 -18.57
C ASN A 72 -1.10 7.21 -17.49
N SER A 73 -1.55 6.39 -16.55
CA SER A 73 -2.44 6.83 -15.47
C SER A 73 -1.65 7.56 -14.38
N HIS A 74 -1.88 8.87 -14.26
CA HIS A 74 -1.34 9.68 -13.16
C HIS A 74 -1.97 9.30 -11.81
N VAL A 75 -3.21 8.82 -11.81
CA VAL A 75 -3.91 8.33 -10.61
C VAL A 75 -3.22 7.07 -10.09
N ASP A 76 -2.90 6.12 -10.97
CA ASP A 76 -2.21 4.89 -10.57
C ASP A 76 -0.81 5.18 -10.01
N LEU A 77 -0.11 6.16 -10.56
CA LEU A 77 1.16 6.62 -10.00
C LEU A 77 0.99 7.24 -8.61
N GLY A 78 -0.05 8.04 -8.42
CA GLY A 78 -0.38 8.65 -7.13
C GLY A 78 -0.75 7.63 -6.06
N LEU A 79 -1.41 6.54 -6.44
CA LEU A 79 -1.77 5.42 -5.56
C LEU A 79 -0.61 4.46 -5.32
N TRP A 80 0.26 4.27 -6.32
CA TRP A 80 1.41 3.36 -6.24
C TRP A 80 2.52 3.88 -5.32
N ALA A 81 2.72 5.21 -5.26
CA ALA A 81 3.86 5.82 -4.60
C ALA A 81 3.73 5.90 -3.09
N ASP A 82 4.79 5.56 -2.37
CA ASP A 82 4.98 5.87 -0.94
C ASP A 82 5.53 7.29 -0.73
N ALA A 83 6.19 7.87 -1.74
CA ALA A 83 6.60 9.28 -1.78
C ALA A 83 6.84 9.75 -3.22
N MET A 84 6.75 11.07 -3.43
CA MET A 84 7.22 11.74 -4.64
C MET A 84 8.41 12.64 -4.31
N VAL A 85 9.45 12.58 -5.14
CA VAL A 85 10.63 13.46 -5.05
C VAL A 85 10.73 14.23 -6.36
N ILE A 86 10.71 15.56 -6.33
CA ILE A 86 10.88 16.42 -7.52
C ILE A 86 12.27 17.03 -7.45
N ALA A 87 13.20 16.48 -8.21
CA ALA A 87 14.60 16.83 -8.18
C ALA A 87 15.27 16.66 -9.57
N PRO A 88 15.68 17.76 -10.22
CA PRO A 88 15.52 19.16 -9.84
C PRO A 88 14.08 19.65 -9.97
N CYS A 89 13.71 20.68 -9.19
CA CYS A 89 12.46 21.43 -9.34
C CYS A 89 12.73 22.89 -9.72
N THR A 90 12.36 23.27 -10.95
CA THR A 90 12.55 24.63 -11.48
C THR A 90 11.53 25.62 -10.95
N ALA A 91 11.80 26.91 -11.04
CA ALA A 91 10.86 27.98 -10.70
C ALA A 91 9.53 27.87 -11.48
N SER A 92 9.59 27.50 -12.76
CA SER A 92 8.40 27.23 -13.58
C SER A 92 7.53 26.11 -12.99
N THR A 93 8.16 25.00 -12.60
CA THR A 93 7.46 23.86 -11.99
C THR A 93 6.86 24.25 -10.63
N LEU A 94 7.59 24.97 -9.79
CA LEU A 94 7.08 25.50 -8.51
C LEU A 94 5.82 26.36 -8.73
N GLY A 95 5.86 27.27 -9.70
CA GLY A 95 4.71 28.11 -10.04
C GLY A 95 3.50 27.29 -10.48
N LYS A 96 3.70 26.34 -11.37
CA LYS A 96 2.63 25.45 -11.86
C LYS A 96 2.01 24.61 -10.74
N MET A 97 2.83 24.03 -9.88
CA MET A 97 2.39 23.26 -8.72
C MET A 97 1.58 24.12 -7.75
N ALA A 98 2.06 25.33 -7.43
CA ALA A 98 1.41 26.22 -6.49
C ALA A 98 0.04 26.72 -6.98
N HIS A 99 -0.16 26.80 -8.30
CA HIS A 99 -1.39 27.30 -8.92
C HIS A 99 -2.23 26.20 -9.59
N GLY A 100 -1.84 24.93 -9.50
CA GLY A 100 -2.58 23.80 -10.03
C GLY A 100 -2.63 23.74 -11.58
N VAL A 101 -1.61 24.23 -12.27
CA VAL A 101 -1.54 24.26 -13.74
C VAL A 101 -1.07 22.89 -14.25
N ALA A 102 -2.02 21.99 -14.50
CA ALA A 102 -1.81 20.59 -14.89
C ALA A 102 -1.55 20.43 -16.41
N ASP A 103 -0.49 21.04 -16.93
CA ASP A 103 -0.17 21.08 -18.37
C ASP A 103 0.81 19.98 -18.82
N ASN A 104 1.27 19.14 -17.92
CA ASN A 104 2.17 18.02 -18.22
C ASN A 104 2.01 16.88 -17.21
N MET A 105 2.53 15.71 -17.56
CA MET A 105 2.38 14.48 -16.79
C MET A 105 2.90 14.60 -15.35
N LEU A 106 4.01 15.34 -15.12
CA LEU A 106 4.60 15.50 -13.79
C LEU A 106 3.67 16.28 -12.85
N ILE A 107 3.14 17.42 -13.30
CA ILE A 107 2.24 18.24 -12.48
C ILE A 107 0.93 17.51 -12.22
N THR A 108 0.37 16.82 -13.21
CA THR A 108 -0.86 16.03 -13.03
C THR A 108 -0.65 14.88 -12.05
N THR A 109 0.50 14.20 -12.11
CA THR A 109 0.87 13.19 -11.09
C THR A 109 1.01 13.82 -9.70
N TYR A 110 1.65 14.99 -9.58
CA TYR A 110 1.75 15.72 -8.32
C TYR A 110 0.36 16.05 -7.73
N LEU A 111 -0.55 16.57 -8.54
CA LEU A 111 -1.91 16.90 -8.08
C LEU A 111 -2.75 15.67 -7.66
N SER A 112 -2.38 14.49 -8.14
CA SER A 112 -3.01 13.21 -7.76
C SER A 112 -2.29 12.50 -6.61
N MET A 113 -1.17 13.07 -6.10
CA MET A 113 -0.32 12.43 -5.12
C MET A 113 -0.93 12.52 -3.71
N LYS A 114 -1.14 11.37 -3.08
CA LYS A 114 -1.55 11.27 -1.68
C LYS A 114 -0.37 11.10 -0.73
N ALA A 115 0.74 10.61 -1.26
CA ALA A 115 1.97 10.38 -0.52
C ALA A 115 2.76 11.68 -0.28
N PRO A 116 3.67 11.73 0.71
CA PRO A 116 4.52 12.89 0.96
C PRO A 116 5.31 13.31 -0.28
N VAL A 117 5.38 14.62 -0.54
CA VAL A 117 6.13 15.18 -1.66
C VAL A 117 7.35 15.96 -1.17
N PHE A 118 8.52 15.59 -1.68
CA PHE A 118 9.80 16.25 -1.43
C PHE A 118 10.18 17.08 -2.65
N ILE A 119 10.57 18.32 -2.44
CA ILE A 119 10.90 19.27 -3.50
C ILE A 119 12.34 19.77 -3.30
N ALA A 120 13.21 19.52 -4.30
CA ALA A 120 14.57 20.02 -4.34
C ALA A 120 14.68 21.12 -5.40
N PRO A 121 14.60 22.42 -5.01
CA PRO A 121 14.70 23.53 -5.96
C PRO A 121 16.06 23.61 -6.63
N ALA A 122 16.05 24.03 -7.91
CA ALA A 122 17.26 24.26 -8.71
C ALA A 122 17.04 25.42 -9.68
N MET A 123 17.70 26.55 -9.43
CA MET A 123 17.60 27.76 -10.26
C MET A 123 18.74 28.72 -9.93
N ASP A 124 18.87 29.78 -10.71
CA ASP A 124 19.81 30.87 -10.41
C ASP A 124 19.43 31.60 -9.12
N LEU A 125 20.41 32.27 -8.50
CA LEU A 125 20.26 32.92 -7.20
C LEU A 125 19.18 34.01 -7.20
N ASP A 126 19.10 34.83 -8.25
CA ASP A 126 18.10 35.90 -8.34
C ASP A 126 16.69 35.33 -8.57
N MET A 127 16.56 34.25 -9.35
CA MET A 127 15.33 33.50 -9.50
C MET A 127 14.87 32.88 -8.17
N TYR A 128 15.82 32.36 -7.39
CA TYR A 128 15.51 31.80 -6.07
C TYR A 128 15.06 32.87 -5.10
N ALA A 129 15.73 34.02 -5.07
CA ALA A 129 15.39 35.16 -4.20
C ALA A 129 14.12 35.89 -4.66
N HIS A 130 13.67 35.72 -5.90
CA HIS A 130 12.53 36.44 -6.45
C HIS A 130 11.25 36.26 -5.59
N PRO A 131 10.52 37.35 -5.28
CA PRO A 131 9.35 37.31 -4.40
C PRO A 131 8.29 36.25 -4.82
N SER A 132 8.04 36.08 -6.12
CA SER A 132 7.09 35.06 -6.62
C SER A 132 7.57 33.65 -6.34
N THR A 133 8.86 33.37 -6.50
CA THR A 133 9.44 32.05 -6.19
C THR A 133 9.29 31.75 -4.71
N GLN A 134 9.66 32.70 -3.86
CA GLN A 134 9.51 32.55 -2.40
C GLN A 134 8.04 32.41 -1.98
N GLN A 135 7.12 33.13 -2.63
CA GLN A 135 5.69 32.98 -2.38
C GLN A 135 5.19 31.58 -2.78
N ASN A 136 5.56 31.07 -3.97
CA ASN A 136 5.19 29.74 -4.43
C ASN A 136 5.73 28.66 -3.48
N MET A 137 6.94 28.79 -2.98
CA MET A 137 7.52 27.86 -2.01
C MET A 137 6.73 27.88 -0.69
N ARG A 138 6.37 29.06 -0.16
CA ARG A 138 5.52 29.15 1.05
C ARG A 138 4.15 28.52 0.84
N THR A 139 3.52 28.77 -0.29
CA THR A 139 2.24 28.16 -0.66
C THR A 139 2.34 26.65 -0.71
N LEU A 140 3.36 26.11 -1.39
CA LEU A 140 3.56 24.65 -1.47
C LEU A 140 3.88 24.03 -0.10
N ALA A 141 4.66 24.73 0.74
CA ALA A 141 4.93 24.30 2.11
C ALA A 141 3.63 24.23 2.95
N SER A 142 2.70 25.20 2.77
CA SER A 142 1.41 25.18 3.45
C SER A 142 0.50 24.03 3.00
N TYR A 143 0.71 23.47 1.82
CA TYR A 143 0.05 22.24 1.35
C TYR A 143 0.67 20.95 1.90
N GLY A 144 1.71 21.07 2.77
CA GLY A 144 2.39 19.93 3.38
C GLY A 144 3.59 19.39 2.57
N ASN A 145 3.97 20.07 1.47
CA ASN A 145 5.16 19.69 0.71
C ASN A 145 6.45 19.97 1.51
N ARG A 146 7.43 19.09 1.38
CA ARG A 146 8.69 19.12 2.13
C ARG A 146 9.82 19.63 1.25
N PHE A 147 10.35 20.80 1.56
CA PHE A 147 11.47 21.36 0.82
C PHE A 147 12.80 20.79 1.31
N ILE A 148 13.63 20.37 0.35
CA ILE A 148 15.06 20.11 0.57
C ILE A 148 15.78 21.35 0.07
N GLU A 149 16.21 22.17 1.01
CA GLU A 149 16.80 23.48 0.72
C GLU A 149 17.96 23.37 -0.25
N PRO A 150 18.06 24.28 -1.25
CA PRO A 150 19.18 24.31 -2.15
C PRO A 150 20.47 24.66 -1.42
N ALA A 151 21.58 24.06 -1.85
CA ALA A 151 22.91 24.39 -1.37
C ALA A 151 23.39 25.77 -1.88
N SER A 152 24.32 26.38 -1.16
CA SER A 152 25.09 27.51 -1.64
C SER A 152 26.35 27.04 -2.36
N GLY A 153 26.79 27.79 -3.39
CA GLY A 153 28.00 27.49 -4.14
C GLY A 153 27.93 28.04 -5.57
N PHE A 154 28.91 27.65 -6.39
CA PHE A 154 28.96 28.06 -7.80
C PHE A 154 27.77 27.49 -8.59
N LEU A 155 27.11 28.37 -9.32
CA LEU A 155 25.99 28.08 -10.22
C LEU A 155 26.51 27.97 -11.67
N ALA A 156 25.69 27.37 -12.54
CA ALA A 156 26.01 27.25 -13.96
C ALA A 156 26.16 28.61 -14.68
N SER A 157 25.56 29.65 -14.12
CA SER A 157 25.71 31.07 -14.55
C SER A 157 27.09 31.67 -14.23
N GLY A 158 27.92 30.98 -13.45
CA GLY A 158 29.18 31.52 -12.93
C GLY A 158 29.05 32.37 -11.69
N LEU A 159 27.82 32.57 -11.18
CA LEU A 159 27.56 33.28 -9.93
C LEU A 159 27.70 32.34 -8.74
N GLU A 160 27.96 32.88 -7.57
CA GLU A 160 28.03 32.12 -6.33
C GLU A 160 26.91 32.56 -5.38
N GLY A 161 26.12 31.57 -4.91
CA GLY A 161 24.99 31.82 -4.02
C GLY A 161 24.08 30.64 -3.80
N LYS A 162 22.93 30.91 -3.17
CA LYS A 162 21.88 29.92 -2.88
C LYS A 162 21.00 29.70 -4.11
N GLY A 163 20.82 28.47 -4.54
CA GLY A 163 19.98 28.09 -5.69
C GLY A 163 20.42 26.79 -6.35
N ARG A 164 21.63 26.32 -6.01
CA ARG A 164 22.14 25.04 -6.47
C ARG A 164 21.37 23.90 -5.83
N MET A 165 20.82 22.98 -6.67
CA MET A 165 20.17 21.79 -6.14
C MET A 165 21.07 21.07 -5.14
N GLU A 166 20.51 20.66 -4.02
CA GLU A 166 21.21 19.90 -2.98
C GLU A 166 21.87 18.64 -3.55
N GLU A 167 22.88 18.13 -2.86
CA GLU A 167 23.63 16.95 -3.33
C GLU A 167 22.75 15.70 -3.32
N PRO A 168 22.87 14.83 -4.35
CA PRO A 168 22.05 13.63 -4.52
C PRO A 168 22.00 12.72 -3.30
N GLU A 169 23.13 12.58 -2.63
CA GLU A 169 23.25 11.74 -1.42
C GLU A 169 22.45 12.32 -0.26
N VAL A 170 22.44 13.64 -0.11
CA VAL A 170 21.67 14.35 0.92
C VAL A 170 20.17 14.21 0.63
N ILE A 171 19.75 14.35 -0.64
CA ILE A 171 18.35 14.17 -1.06
C ILE A 171 17.89 12.76 -0.70
N ALA A 172 18.63 11.73 -1.12
CA ALA A 172 18.27 10.34 -0.85
C ALA A 172 18.26 10.02 0.67
N ARG A 173 19.18 10.62 1.44
CA ARG A 173 19.23 10.49 2.89
C ARG A 173 18.03 11.15 3.55
N ARG A 174 17.65 12.39 3.18
CA ARG A 174 16.48 13.10 3.74
C ARG A 174 15.18 12.32 3.52
N VAL A 175 15.02 11.73 2.33
CA VAL A 175 13.87 10.85 2.06
C VAL A 175 13.90 9.61 2.95
N SER A 176 15.06 8.99 3.15
CA SER A 176 15.20 7.81 4.04
C SER A 176 14.92 8.16 5.50
N GLU A 177 15.49 9.26 6.00
CA GLU A 177 15.29 9.74 7.38
C GLU A 177 13.82 10.00 7.68
N PHE A 178 13.06 10.53 6.71
CA PHE A 178 11.62 10.74 6.87
C PHE A 178 10.87 9.41 7.14
N PHE A 179 11.18 8.37 6.36
CA PHE A 179 10.55 7.06 6.58
C PHE A 179 11.05 6.42 7.88
N ASP A 180 12.33 6.52 8.18
CA ASP A 180 12.90 5.99 9.43
C ASP A 180 12.28 6.67 10.67
N GLN A 181 12.00 7.97 10.62
CA GLN A 181 11.32 8.71 11.70
C GLN A 181 9.84 8.32 11.83
N ASN A 182 9.12 8.20 10.72
CA ASN A 182 7.72 7.79 10.74
C ASN A 182 7.57 6.33 11.18
N ASP A 183 8.44 5.44 10.70
CA ASP A 183 8.47 4.04 11.14
C ASP A 183 8.89 3.91 12.62
N SER A 184 9.67 4.88 13.19
CA SER A 184 10.05 4.84 14.61
C SER A 184 8.91 5.23 15.55
N ASN A 185 7.92 5.94 15.10
CA ASN A 185 6.77 6.39 15.89
C ASN A 185 5.52 5.49 15.74
N SER A 186 5.52 4.53 14.81
CA SER A 186 4.39 3.60 14.67
C SER A 186 4.37 2.59 15.81
N PRO A 187 3.24 2.40 16.50
CA PRO A 187 3.05 1.33 17.50
C PRO A 187 3.23 -0.08 16.92
N LEU A 188 3.15 -0.23 15.59
CA LEU A 188 3.37 -1.50 14.89
C LEU A 188 4.84 -1.76 14.54
N LYS A 189 5.74 -0.81 14.73
CA LYS A 189 7.15 -1.02 14.41
C LYS A 189 7.75 -2.18 15.20
N GLY A 190 8.29 -3.16 14.46
CA GLY A 190 8.89 -4.38 15.04
C GLY A 190 7.87 -5.33 15.68
N LYS A 191 6.56 -5.06 15.53
CA LYS A 191 5.50 -5.97 15.93
C LYS A 191 5.32 -7.06 14.88
N SER A 192 5.15 -8.28 15.35
CA SER A 192 4.84 -9.43 14.50
C SER A 192 3.33 -9.49 14.23
N VAL A 193 2.95 -9.47 12.95
CA VAL A 193 1.56 -9.45 12.52
C VAL A 193 1.28 -10.65 11.60
N VAL A 194 0.33 -11.51 11.98
CA VAL A 194 -0.16 -12.59 11.13
C VAL A 194 -1.49 -12.19 10.48
N ILE A 195 -1.60 -12.40 9.19
CA ILE A 195 -2.80 -12.03 8.40
C ILE A 195 -3.24 -13.23 7.59
N THR A 196 -4.53 -13.61 7.67
CA THR A 196 -5.11 -14.58 6.75
C THR A 196 -5.82 -13.85 5.61
N ALA A 197 -5.67 -14.31 4.38
CA ALA A 197 -6.25 -13.67 3.20
C ALA A 197 -6.68 -14.69 2.13
N GLY A 198 -7.61 -14.29 1.28
CA GLY A 198 -8.09 -15.13 0.19
C GLY A 198 -9.18 -16.11 0.61
N PRO A 199 -9.64 -16.99 -0.31
CA PRO A 199 -10.56 -18.08 -0.02
C PRO A 199 -9.80 -19.31 0.49
N THR A 200 -10.52 -20.31 1.01
CA THR A 200 -10.03 -21.69 1.07
C THR A 200 -10.80 -22.57 0.09
N TYR A 201 -10.14 -23.60 -0.43
CA TYR A 201 -10.70 -24.57 -1.36
C TYR A 201 -10.72 -25.94 -0.70
N GLU A 202 -11.94 -26.46 -0.47
CA GLU A 202 -12.17 -27.76 0.14
C GLU A 202 -12.46 -28.77 -0.97
N LYS A 203 -11.48 -29.60 -1.29
CA LYS A 203 -11.55 -30.52 -2.41
C LYS A 203 -12.66 -31.57 -2.27
N ILE A 204 -13.50 -31.69 -3.28
CA ILE A 204 -14.44 -32.81 -3.47
C ILE A 204 -13.69 -33.93 -4.14
N ASP A 205 -12.93 -33.65 -5.20
CA ASP A 205 -12.06 -34.54 -5.96
C ASP A 205 -10.88 -33.71 -6.55
N PRO A 206 -9.95 -34.27 -7.30
CA PRO A 206 -8.81 -33.54 -7.87
C PRO A 206 -9.18 -32.38 -8.79
N VAL A 207 -10.45 -32.22 -9.19
CA VAL A 207 -10.91 -31.22 -10.16
C VAL A 207 -11.88 -30.21 -9.56
N ARG A 208 -12.68 -30.61 -8.55
CA ARG A 208 -13.76 -29.80 -7.98
C ARG A 208 -13.57 -29.55 -6.51
N PHE A 209 -14.00 -28.38 -6.07
CA PHE A 209 -13.89 -27.93 -4.69
C PHE A 209 -15.12 -27.11 -4.27
N ILE A 210 -15.31 -26.96 -2.97
CA ILE A 210 -16.17 -25.99 -2.32
C ILE A 210 -15.30 -24.81 -1.89
N GLY A 211 -15.70 -23.58 -2.16
CA GLY A 211 -14.94 -22.39 -1.79
C GLY A 211 -15.77 -21.11 -1.87
N ASN A 212 -15.17 -20.00 -1.46
CA ASN A 212 -15.78 -18.69 -1.41
C ASN A 212 -15.30 -17.79 -2.56
N TYR A 213 -16.08 -16.75 -2.91
CA TYR A 213 -15.75 -15.79 -3.98
C TYR A 213 -14.67 -14.76 -3.59
N SER A 214 -13.97 -14.94 -2.48
CA SER A 214 -12.94 -13.98 -2.04
C SER A 214 -11.80 -13.87 -3.07
N SER A 215 -11.41 -12.65 -3.36
CA SER A 215 -10.23 -12.34 -4.18
C SER A 215 -8.94 -12.12 -3.37
N GLY A 216 -9.03 -12.04 -2.04
CA GLY A 216 -7.90 -11.75 -1.16
C GLY A 216 -7.48 -10.27 -1.09
N LYS A 217 -7.96 -9.40 -1.99
CA LYS A 217 -7.52 -8.01 -2.14
C LYS A 217 -7.46 -7.24 -0.80
N MET A 218 -8.44 -7.41 0.09
CA MET A 218 -8.47 -6.68 1.36
C MET A 218 -7.34 -7.11 2.31
N GLY A 219 -7.15 -8.42 2.50
CA GLY A 219 -6.07 -8.95 3.33
C GLY A 219 -4.68 -8.57 2.81
N PHE A 220 -4.48 -8.57 1.49
CA PHE A 220 -3.24 -8.11 0.87
C PHE A 220 -3.02 -6.61 1.06
N ALA A 221 -4.06 -5.77 0.93
CA ALA A 221 -3.94 -4.34 1.19
C ALA A 221 -3.56 -4.04 2.65
N ILE A 222 -4.14 -4.77 3.61
CA ILE A 222 -3.80 -4.65 5.04
C ILE A 222 -2.36 -5.12 5.29
N ALA A 223 -1.90 -6.20 4.64
CA ALA A 223 -0.54 -6.70 4.78
C ALA A 223 0.50 -5.66 4.33
N GLU A 224 0.26 -5.02 3.17
CA GLU A 224 1.12 -3.95 2.67
C GLU A 224 1.10 -2.73 3.60
N GLU A 225 -0.05 -2.37 4.17
CA GLU A 225 -0.15 -1.23 5.08
C GLU A 225 0.56 -1.51 6.42
N CYS A 226 0.39 -2.70 7.01
CA CYS A 226 1.13 -3.11 8.22
C CYS A 226 2.65 -3.09 7.98
N ARG A 227 3.11 -3.65 6.83
CA ARG A 227 4.51 -3.59 6.42
C ARG A 227 4.98 -2.14 6.28
N ARG A 228 4.19 -1.27 5.66
CA ARG A 228 4.51 0.15 5.48
C ARG A 228 4.71 0.86 6.82
N ARG A 229 4.00 0.43 7.87
CA ARG A 229 4.13 0.94 9.25
C ARG A 229 5.23 0.23 10.07
N GLY A 230 6.04 -0.61 9.44
CA GLY A 230 7.22 -1.22 10.05
C GLY A 230 6.94 -2.50 10.82
N ALA A 231 5.79 -3.15 10.62
CA ALA A 231 5.51 -4.46 11.16
C ALA A 231 6.23 -5.59 10.40
N ASP A 232 6.58 -6.66 11.10
CA ASP A 232 7.01 -7.93 10.52
C ASP A 232 5.78 -8.76 10.17
N VAL A 233 5.46 -8.85 8.88
CA VAL A 233 4.19 -9.43 8.42
C VAL A 233 4.36 -10.85 7.91
N THR A 234 3.56 -11.78 8.45
CA THR A 234 3.31 -13.11 7.90
C THR A 234 1.91 -13.15 7.29
N LEU A 235 1.84 -13.36 5.96
CA LEU A 235 0.60 -13.43 5.20
C LEU A 235 0.29 -14.88 4.82
N VAL A 236 -0.70 -15.49 5.48
CA VAL A 236 -1.21 -16.82 5.14
C VAL A 236 -2.29 -16.64 4.07
N ALA A 237 -1.95 -16.99 2.83
CA ALA A 237 -2.75 -16.71 1.66
C ALA A 237 -3.37 -17.98 1.09
N GLY A 238 -4.70 -18.01 0.98
CA GLY A 238 -5.42 -19.00 0.18
C GLY A 238 -5.19 -18.79 -1.32
N PRO A 239 -5.77 -19.65 -2.19
CA PRO A 239 -5.50 -19.64 -3.63
C PRO A 239 -5.92 -18.36 -4.31
N VAL A 240 -4.95 -17.45 -4.53
CA VAL A 240 -5.13 -16.18 -5.24
C VAL A 240 -3.91 -15.86 -6.10
N SER A 241 -4.12 -15.12 -7.20
CA SER A 241 -3.04 -14.70 -8.11
C SER A 241 -2.37 -13.39 -7.69
N LEU A 242 -2.77 -12.78 -6.58
CA LEU A 242 -2.20 -11.53 -6.09
C LEU A 242 -0.75 -11.71 -5.68
N LYS A 243 0.04 -10.68 -5.91
CA LYS A 243 1.43 -10.58 -5.44
C LYS A 243 1.49 -9.62 -4.25
N CYS A 244 2.45 -9.81 -3.38
CA CYS A 244 2.79 -8.89 -2.29
C CYS A 244 4.29 -8.52 -2.39
N SER A 245 4.70 -7.56 -1.56
CA SER A 245 6.11 -7.20 -1.42
C SER A 245 6.96 -8.39 -0.94
N ASP A 246 8.19 -8.52 -1.45
CA ASP A 246 9.16 -9.53 -1.01
C ASP A 246 9.56 -9.38 0.47
N ALA A 247 9.22 -8.24 1.09
CA ALA A 247 9.43 -8.00 2.51
C ALA A 247 8.33 -8.62 3.41
N ILE A 248 7.27 -9.18 2.82
CA ILE A 248 6.20 -9.90 3.52
C ILE A 248 6.51 -11.41 3.44
N ASN A 249 6.53 -12.07 4.60
CA ASN A 249 6.63 -13.52 4.65
C ASN A 249 5.30 -14.16 4.23
N ARG A 250 5.22 -14.61 2.97
CA ARG A 250 4.02 -15.22 2.43
C ARG A 250 4.05 -16.74 2.58
N VAL A 251 2.97 -17.27 3.13
CA VAL A 251 2.70 -18.71 3.26
C VAL A 251 1.47 -19.04 2.44
N ASP A 252 1.64 -19.74 1.32
CA ASP A 252 0.54 -20.17 0.47
C ASP A 252 -0.08 -21.45 1.01
N VAL A 253 -1.42 -21.48 1.10
CA VAL A 253 -2.22 -22.60 1.56
C VAL A 253 -3.41 -22.81 0.63
N GLU A 254 -3.99 -24.00 0.64
CA GLU A 254 -5.14 -24.29 -0.21
C GLU A 254 -6.44 -24.51 0.61
N SER A 255 -6.37 -25.28 1.67
CA SER A 255 -7.54 -25.68 2.48
C SER A 255 -7.66 -24.88 3.77
N CYS A 256 -8.85 -24.95 4.39
CA CYS A 256 -9.07 -24.42 5.74
C CYS A 256 -8.11 -25.04 6.76
N ARG A 257 -7.83 -26.35 6.63
CA ARG A 257 -6.94 -27.04 7.56
C ARG A 257 -5.51 -26.51 7.50
N GLU A 258 -4.98 -26.34 6.28
CA GLU A 258 -3.65 -25.76 6.09
C GLU A 258 -3.59 -24.31 6.60
N MET A 259 -4.62 -23.50 6.32
CA MET A 259 -4.72 -22.13 6.83
C MET A 259 -4.79 -22.09 8.36
N TYR A 260 -5.54 -23.01 8.98
CA TYR A 260 -5.65 -23.15 10.42
C TYR A 260 -4.29 -23.48 11.05
N ASP A 261 -3.59 -24.48 10.51
CA ASP A 261 -2.30 -24.91 11.05
C ASP A 261 -1.26 -23.78 10.91
N ALA A 262 -1.15 -23.15 9.73
CA ALA A 262 -0.23 -22.05 9.49
C ALA A 262 -0.54 -20.79 10.34
N ALA A 263 -1.81 -20.39 10.44
CA ALA A 263 -2.20 -19.23 11.22
C ALA A 263 -2.02 -19.45 12.72
N THR A 264 -2.34 -20.66 13.22
CA THR A 264 -2.18 -21.02 14.63
C THR A 264 -0.72 -21.03 15.02
N GLU A 265 0.17 -21.60 14.21
CA GLU A 265 1.60 -21.60 14.47
C GLU A 265 2.18 -20.18 14.47
N ALA A 266 1.86 -19.39 13.45
CA ALA A 266 2.34 -18.01 13.37
C ALA A 266 1.83 -17.13 14.52
N PHE A 267 0.59 -17.36 15.01
CA PHE A 267 0.00 -16.56 16.08
C PHE A 267 0.63 -16.81 17.46
N ARG A 268 1.32 -17.92 17.68
CA ARG A 268 1.98 -18.21 18.97
C ARG A 268 2.98 -17.13 19.39
N THR A 269 3.64 -16.53 18.41
CA THR A 269 4.66 -15.48 18.60
C THR A 269 4.24 -14.12 18.08
N ALA A 270 3.09 -14.02 17.39
CA ALA A 270 2.63 -12.76 16.83
C ALA A 270 1.99 -11.86 17.90
N ASP A 271 2.18 -10.55 17.76
CA ASP A 271 1.50 -9.53 18.57
C ASP A 271 0.06 -9.27 18.09
N VAL A 272 -0.17 -9.41 16.77
CA VAL A 272 -1.46 -9.12 16.15
C VAL A 272 -1.87 -10.21 15.17
N ALA A 273 -3.13 -10.64 15.22
CA ALA A 273 -3.74 -11.48 14.20
C ALA A 273 -4.89 -10.74 13.49
N ILE A 274 -4.89 -10.76 12.15
CA ILE A 274 -5.92 -10.14 11.31
C ILE A 274 -6.54 -11.21 10.41
N LEU A 275 -7.78 -11.57 10.69
CA LEU A 275 -8.45 -12.69 10.08
C LEU A 275 -9.38 -12.20 8.96
N ALA A 276 -8.79 -11.92 7.79
CA ALA A 276 -9.48 -11.36 6.62
C ALA A 276 -9.78 -12.41 5.53
N ALA A 277 -9.41 -13.68 5.72
CA ALA A 277 -9.73 -14.76 4.80
C ALA A 277 -11.22 -15.10 4.82
N ALA A 278 -11.73 -15.52 3.67
CA ALA A 278 -13.05 -16.14 3.54
C ALA A 278 -12.91 -17.67 3.59
N VAL A 279 -12.87 -18.17 4.80
CA VAL A 279 -12.68 -19.61 5.08
C VAL A 279 -14.00 -20.33 4.87
N ALA A 280 -13.97 -21.52 4.28
CA ALA A 280 -15.16 -22.37 4.16
C ALA A 280 -15.52 -22.99 5.52
N ASP A 281 -16.78 -22.84 5.93
CA ASP A 281 -17.28 -23.39 7.21
C ASP A 281 -17.35 -24.93 7.20
N TYR A 282 -17.47 -25.51 6.02
CA TYR A 282 -17.62 -26.96 5.81
C TYR A 282 -16.67 -27.48 4.74
N ARG A 283 -16.25 -28.74 4.88
CA ARG A 283 -15.49 -29.50 3.89
C ARG A 283 -16.20 -30.81 3.56
N PRO A 284 -15.95 -31.42 2.41
CA PRO A 284 -16.41 -32.81 2.14
C PRO A 284 -15.89 -33.77 3.23
N ALA A 285 -16.79 -34.58 3.76
CA ALA A 285 -16.42 -35.58 4.79
C ALA A 285 -15.44 -36.61 4.24
N VAL A 286 -15.52 -36.90 2.94
CA VAL A 286 -14.62 -37.77 2.20
C VAL A 286 -14.21 -37.06 0.91
N GLN A 287 -12.91 -36.94 0.69
CA GLN A 287 -12.33 -36.47 -0.56
C GLN A 287 -12.09 -37.67 -1.48
N ALA A 288 -12.60 -37.62 -2.72
CA ALA A 288 -12.33 -38.64 -3.70
C ALA A 288 -10.89 -38.50 -4.27
N GLU A 289 -10.17 -39.62 -4.33
CA GLU A 289 -8.81 -39.67 -4.91
C GLU A 289 -8.80 -39.48 -6.44
N GLN A 290 -9.91 -39.83 -7.09
CA GLN A 290 -10.08 -39.69 -8.53
C GLN A 290 -11.29 -38.82 -8.86
N LYS A 291 -11.25 -38.19 -10.05
CA LYS A 291 -12.39 -37.41 -10.55
C LYS A 291 -13.65 -38.24 -10.55
N ILE A 292 -14.67 -37.81 -9.83
CA ILE A 292 -15.99 -38.44 -9.79
C ILE A 292 -16.62 -38.33 -11.19
N LYS A 293 -16.92 -39.49 -11.81
CA LYS A 293 -17.59 -39.48 -13.11
C LYS A 293 -19.08 -39.16 -12.96
N ARG A 294 -19.65 -38.52 -13.99
CA ARG A 294 -21.08 -38.22 -14.03
C ARG A 294 -21.86 -39.56 -14.08
N SER A 295 -22.83 -39.70 -13.20
CA SER A 295 -23.82 -40.74 -13.19
C SER A 295 -25.20 -40.22 -13.60
N GLU A 296 -26.16 -41.08 -13.90
CA GLU A 296 -27.55 -40.71 -14.03
C GLU A 296 -28.12 -40.50 -12.62
N GLY A 297 -28.57 -39.29 -12.31
CA GLY A 297 -29.16 -38.91 -11.02
C GLY A 297 -28.35 -37.85 -10.25
N ASP A 298 -28.89 -37.47 -9.09
CA ASP A 298 -28.34 -36.43 -8.22
C ASP A 298 -27.09 -36.90 -7.49
N MET A 299 -26.12 -35.99 -7.34
CA MET A 299 -24.93 -36.23 -6.54
C MET A 299 -25.13 -35.63 -5.14
N GLN A 300 -24.97 -36.44 -4.10
CA GLN A 300 -24.99 -36.02 -2.71
C GLN A 300 -23.56 -35.97 -2.15
N ILE A 301 -23.25 -34.91 -1.42
CA ILE A 301 -21.95 -34.73 -0.75
C ILE A 301 -22.21 -34.51 0.73
N SER A 302 -21.74 -35.41 1.57
CA SER A 302 -21.73 -35.23 3.02
C SER A 302 -20.65 -34.22 3.41
N LEU A 303 -21.03 -33.25 4.24
CA LEU A 303 -20.13 -32.20 4.70
C LEU A 303 -19.84 -32.34 6.18
N SER A 304 -18.58 -32.13 6.55
CA SER A 304 -18.10 -32.03 7.93
C SER A 304 -17.68 -30.59 8.25
N PRO A 305 -17.91 -30.09 9.47
CA PRO A 305 -17.49 -28.72 9.84
C PRO A 305 -15.96 -28.59 9.83
N ASN A 306 -15.49 -27.42 9.41
CA ASN A 306 -14.11 -27.01 9.51
C ASN A 306 -13.79 -26.40 10.89
N PRO A 307 -12.53 -26.38 11.33
CA PRO A 307 -12.15 -25.69 12.55
C PRO A 307 -12.35 -24.17 12.42
N ASP A 308 -12.87 -23.53 13.48
CA ASP A 308 -13.02 -22.08 13.54
C ASP A 308 -11.67 -21.44 13.94
N ILE A 309 -10.91 -20.97 12.94
CA ILE A 309 -9.60 -20.33 13.14
C ILE A 309 -9.71 -19.18 14.14
N ALA A 310 -10.68 -18.29 13.97
CA ALA A 310 -10.84 -17.12 14.81
C ALA A 310 -11.18 -17.48 16.28
N ALA A 311 -12.04 -18.46 16.48
CA ALA A 311 -12.35 -18.92 17.83
C ALA A 311 -11.16 -19.58 18.51
N THR A 312 -10.37 -20.37 17.77
CA THR A 312 -9.15 -21.01 18.29
C THR A 312 -8.11 -19.96 18.67
N LEU A 313 -7.80 -19.01 17.82
CA LEU A 313 -6.87 -17.93 18.14
C LEU A 313 -7.36 -17.09 19.33
N GLY A 314 -8.69 -16.85 19.41
CA GLY A 314 -9.30 -16.14 20.54
C GLY A 314 -9.13 -16.86 21.89
N GLN A 315 -9.10 -18.21 21.90
CA GLN A 315 -8.82 -19.00 23.09
C GLN A 315 -7.33 -19.00 23.46
N MET A 316 -6.44 -18.93 22.47
CA MET A 316 -4.98 -18.88 22.66
C MET A 316 -4.48 -17.50 23.07
N LYS A 317 -5.27 -16.45 22.79
CA LYS A 317 -4.89 -15.05 22.94
C LYS A 317 -4.45 -14.69 24.35
N THR A 318 -3.27 -14.09 24.48
CA THR A 318 -2.79 -13.44 25.69
C THR A 318 -3.33 -12.01 25.83
N ALA A 319 -3.15 -11.38 26.99
CA ALA A 319 -3.61 -9.99 27.22
C ALA A 319 -2.92 -8.97 26.30
N GLN A 320 -1.67 -9.21 25.90
CA GLN A 320 -0.89 -8.32 25.03
C GLN A 320 -1.21 -8.50 23.54
N GLN A 321 -1.77 -9.65 23.16
CA GLN A 321 -2.08 -9.93 21.76
C GLN A 321 -3.39 -9.28 21.32
N THR A 322 -3.44 -8.83 20.07
CA THR A 322 -4.62 -8.21 19.45
C THR A 322 -5.16 -9.12 18.36
N ILE A 323 -6.48 -9.34 18.34
CA ILE A 323 -7.17 -10.09 17.28
C ILE A 323 -8.19 -9.19 16.62
N VAL A 324 -8.11 -9.11 15.30
CA VAL A 324 -9.07 -8.45 14.42
C VAL A 324 -9.71 -9.50 13.53
N ALA A 325 -11.03 -9.58 13.52
CA ALA A 325 -11.74 -10.51 12.66
C ALA A 325 -12.69 -9.78 11.71
N PHE A 326 -12.94 -10.39 10.57
CA PHE A 326 -13.88 -9.88 9.58
C PHE A 326 -15.23 -10.57 9.71
N ALA A 327 -16.30 -9.82 9.48
CA ALA A 327 -17.65 -10.34 9.34
C ALA A 327 -18.25 -9.83 8.03
N LEU A 328 -18.84 -10.73 7.28
CA LEU A 328 -19.68 -10.43 6.14
C LEU A 328 -21.06 -10.96 6.45
N GLU A 329 -22.05 -10.07 6.56
CA GLU A 329 -23.40 -10.40 6.99
C GLU A 329 -24.41 -9.92 5.95
N THR A 330 -25.57 -10.56 5.93
CA THR A 330 -26.71 -10.22 5.05
C THR A 330 -27.92 -9.75 5.81
N ASN A 331 -28.08 -10.21 7.07
CA ASN A 331 -29.21 -9.89 7.97
C ASN A 331 -28.67 -9.64 9.38
N ASP A 332 -29.32 -8.75 10.12
CA ASP A 332 -28.98 -8.42 11.51
C ASP A 332 -27.46 -8.18 11.73
N GLU A 333 -26.88 -7.44 10.78
CA GLU A 333 -25.44 -7.34 10.56
C GLU A 333 -24.69 -6.94 11.84
N GLN A 334 -25.15 -5.88 12.54
CA GLN A 334 -24.49 -5.40 13.76
C GLN A 334 -24.61 -6.38 14.91
N ALA A 335 -25.81 -6.95 15.14
CA ALA A 335 -26.03 -7.93 16.23
C ALA A 335 -25.22 -9.20 16.01
N ASN A 336 -25.09 -9.64 14.75
CA ASN A 336 -24.24 -10.78 14.39
C ASN A 336 -22.76 -10.47 14.59
N ALA A 337 -22.29 -9.27 14.21
CA ALA A 337 -20.91 -8.85 14.42
C ALA A 337 -20.56 -8.76 15.91
N GLU A 338 -21.44 -8.18 16.75
CA GLU A 338 -21.24 -8.12 18.20
C GLU A 338 -21.16 -9.52 18.82
N ARG A 339 -22.06 -10.42 18.44
CA ARG A 339 -21.99 -11.83 18.89
C ARG A 339 -20.68 -12.51 18.48
N LYS A 340 -20.20 -12.27 17.26
CA LYS A 340 -18.91 -12.78 16.79
C LYS A 340 -17.75 -12.18 17.55
N LEU A 341 -17.79 -10.87 17.87
CA LEU A 341 -16.78 -10.18 18.67
C LEU A 341 -16.54 -10.90 20.01
N HIS A 342 -17.63 -11.20 20.73
CA HIS A 342 -17.54 -11.89 22.02
C HIS A 342 -17.14 -13.36 21.86
N LYS A 343 -17.80 -14.10 20.96
CA LYS A 343 -17.55 -15.55 20.76
C LYS A 343 -16.10 -15.84 20.35
N LYS A 344 -15.50 -14.95 19.54
CA LYS A 344 -14.14 -15.10 19.01
C LYS A 344 -13.08 -14.38 19.85
N ASN A 345 -13.47 -13.77 20.97
CA ASN A 345 -12.59 -12.98 21.84
C ASN A 345 -11.73 -11.97 21.04
N ALA A 346 -12.29 -11.40 19.97
CA ALA A 346 -11.64 -10.38 19.16
C ALA A 346 -11.62 -9.02 19.90
N ASP A 347 -10.66 -8.16 19.55
CA ASP A 347 -10.61 -6.78 20.06
C ASP A 347 -11.59 -5.90 19.30
N PHE A 348 -11.70 -6.11 17.98
CA PHE A 348 -12.77 -5.53 17.18
C PHE A 348 -13.08 -6.39 15.94
N ILE A 349 -14.24 -6.14 15.35
CA ILE A 349 -14.72 -6.75 14.12
C ILE A 349 -14.75 -5.68 13.02
N VAL A 350 -14.26 -6.03 11.85
CA VAL A 350 -14.47 -5.27 10.61
C VAL A 350 -15.69 -5.86 9.90
N LEU A 351 -16.79 -5.15 9.96
CA LEU A 351 -18.05 -5.55 9.35
C LEU A 351 -18.14 -5.01 7.91
N ASN A 352 -18.34 -5.91 6.96
CA ASN A 352 -18.72 -5.64 5.59
C ASN A 352 -20.19 -5.98 5.37
N SER A 353 -20.91 -5.17 4.59
CA SER A 353 -22.28 -5.42 4.21
C SER A 353 -22.40 -5.70 2.71
N LEU A 354 -23.11 -6.78 2.35
CA LEU A 354 -23.47 -7.07 0.96
C LEU A 354 -24.57 -6.13 0.41
N ARG A 355 -25.20 -5.32 1.26
CA ARG A 355 -26.20 -4.32 0.85
C ARG A 355 -25.58 -3.09 0.21
N ASN A 356 -24.28 -2.87 0.41
CA ASN A 356 -23.56 -1.75 -0.16
C ASN A 356 -23.13 -2.09 -1.61
N GLU A 357 -23.84 -1.52 -2.57
CA GLU A 357 -23.56 -1.76 -4.00
C GLU A 357 -22.12 -1.39 -4.40
N GLY A 358 -21.47 -2.25 -5.17
CA GLY A 358 -20.10 -2.05 -5.65
C GLY A 358 -19.02 -2.14 -4.58
N THR A 359 -19.28 -2.87 -3.48
CA THR A 359 -18.33 -3.18 -2.41
C THR A 359 -18.14 -4.69 -2.24
N CYS A 360 -17.28 -5.12 -1.33
CA CYS A 360 -17.02 -6.51 -0.97
C CYS A 360 -16.19 -7.32 -2.00
N PHE A 361 -16.76 -8.43 -2.53
CA PHE A 361 -15.99 -9.36 -3.35
C PHE A 361 -15.65 -8.81 -4.73
N ARG A 362 -14.40 -9.04 -5.18
CA ARG A 362 -13.87 -8.73 -6.53
C ARG A 362 -13.85 -7.25 -6.93
N THR A 363 -14.40 -6.33 -6.13
CA THR A 363 -14.33 -4.88 -6.37
C THR A 363 -13.04 -4.30 -5.81
N ASP A 364 -12.68 -3.08 -6.23
CA ASP A 364 -11.52 -2.36 -5.71
C ASP A 364 -11.90 -1.45 -4.53
N ASP A 365 -13.18 -1.18 -4.36
CA ASP A 365 -13.72 -0.38 -3.26
C ASP A 365 -14.27 -1.25 -2.12
N ASN A 366 -14.35 -0.64 -0.95
CA ASN A 366 -15.00 -1.21 0.22
C ASN A 366 -15.71 -0.12 1.04
N GLN A 367 -16.66 -0.54 1.86
CA GLN A 367 -17.29 0.27 2.89
C GLN A 367 -17.41 -0.58 4.14
N ILE A 368 -16.86 -0.10 5.25
CA ILE A 368 -16.76 -0.88 6.48
C ILE A 368 -17.35 -0.15 7.68
N GLU A 369 -17.77 -0.94 8.66
CA GLU A 369 -17.99 -0.50 10.03
C GLU A 369 -17.04 -1.27 10.95
N ILE A 370 -16.34 -0.57 11.84
CA ILE A 370 -15.50 -1.18 12.88
C ILE A 370 -16.29 -1.21 14.18
N ILE A 371 -16.47 -2.40 14.74
CA ILE A 371 -17.21 -2.65 15.96
C ILE A 371 -16.24 -3.21 17.00
N SER A 372 -15.97 -2.43 18.05
CA SER A 372 -15.25 -2.82 19.25
C SER A 372 -16.21 -3.08 20.42
N ARG A 373 -15.67 -3.45 21.58
CA ARG A 373 -16.49 -3.61 22.80
C ARG A 373 -17.07 -2.31 23.34
N THR A 374 -16.49 -1.16 22.97
CA THR A 374 -16.79 0.15 23.54
C THR A 374 -17.24 1.16 22.51
N ASP A 375 -17.01 0.92 21.21
CA ASP A 375 -17.23 1.92 20.17
C ASP A 375 -17.62 1.27 18.83
N LYS A 376 -18.34 2.04 18.00
CA LYS A 376 -18.71 1.69 16.62
C LYS A 376 -18.36 2.85 15.71
N LYS A 377 -17.58 2.60 14.66
CA LYS A 377 -17.13 3.61 13.70
C LYS A 377 -17.50 3.18 12.30
N GLN A 378 -18.25 4.02 11.60
CA GLN A 378 -18.58 3.83 10.19
C GLN A 378 -17.61 4.63 9.32
N TYR A 379 -17.17 4.02 8.22
CA TYR A 379 -16.27 4.62 7.26
C TYR A 379 -16.95 4.73 5.90
N PRO A 380 -16.67 5.79 5.14
CA PRO A 380 -17.26 5.98 3.81
C PRO A 380 -16.76 4.91 2.84
N LYS A 381 -17.48 4.75 1.72
CA LYS A 381 -17.00 3.94 0.60
C LYS A 381 -15.72 4.56 0.04
N CYS A 382 -14.64 3.79 0.00
CA CYS A 382 -13.33 4.20 -0.48
C CYS A 382 -12.55 2.99 -1.02
N SER A 383 -11.38 3.22 -1.58
CA SER A 383 -10.52 2.14 -2.08
C SER A 383 -10.12 1.17 -0.95
N LYS A 384 -9.82 -0.09 -1.31
CA LYS A 384 -9.31 -1.07 -0.34
C LYS A 384 -7.99 -0.66 0.30
N ALA A 385 -7.17 0.13 -0.39
CA ALA A 385 -5.96 0.69 0.17
C ALA A 385 -6.26 1.73 1.29
N GLU A 386 -7.22 2.63 1.08
CA GLU A 386 -7.68 3.58 2.10
C GLU A 386 -8.40 2.86 3.24
N THR A 387 -9.23 1.86 2.92
CA THR A 387 -9.88 1.01 3.94
C THR A 387 -8.83 0.32 4.83
N ALA A 388 -7.73 -0.16 4.25
CA ALA A 388 -6.64 -0.77 5.00
C ALA A 388 -5.98 0.22 5.97
N GLN A 389 -5.82 1.49 5.59
CA GLN A 389 -5.30 2.53 6.47
C GLN A 389 -6.20 2.70 7.71
N TYR A 390 -7.52 2.84 7.53
CA TYR A 390 -8.46 2.96 8.65
C TYR A 390 -8.42 1.76 9.60
N ILE A 391 -8.31 0.53 9.05
CA ILE A 391 -8.21 -0.68 9.87
C ILE A 391 -6.91 -0.68 10.66
N VAL A 392 -5.79 -0.33 10.03
CA VAL A 392 -4.47 -0.33 10.69
C VAL A 392 -4.36 0.81 11.71
N ASP A 393 -4.99 1.97 11.48
CA ASP A 393 -5.12 3.04 12.48
C ASP A 393 -5.80 2.54 13.76
N GLU A 394 -6.89 1.76 13.65
CA GLU A 394 -7.56 1.19 14.82
C GLU A 394 -6.74 0.08 15.49
N ILE A 395 -5.95 -0.68 14.72
CA ILE A 395 -4.99 -1.66 15.28
C ILE A 395 -3.94 -0.92 16.11
N GLU A 396 -3.31 0.14 15.59
CA GLU A 396 -2.32 0.93 16.32
C GLU A 396 -2.89 1.53 17.60
N ALA A 397 -4.10 2.09 17.51
CA ALA A 397 -4.80 2.62 18.68
C ALA A 397 -5.10 1.53 19.73
N THR A 398 -5.38 0.30 19.29
CA THR A 398 -5.65 -0.84 20.17
C THR A 398 -4.36 -1.38 20.81
N VAL A 399 -3.30 -1.52 20.01
CA VAL A 399 -1.98 -1.96 20.49
C VAL A 399 -1.38 -0.96 21.49
N SER A 400 -1.56 0.34 21.27
CA SER A 400 -1.07 1.40 22.18
C SER A 400 -1.78 1.43 23.52
N ARG A 401 -2.99 0.84 23.63
CA ARG A 401 -3.77 0.76 24.88
C ARG A 401 -3.41 -0.47 25.75
N LYS A 402 -2.66 -1.42 25.18
CA LYS A 402 -2.21 -2.65 25.85
C LYS A 402 -0.78 -2.54 26.35
#